data_eecb257f98550291086ca2fcb164c0dc
#
_entry.id   eecb257f98550291086ca2fcb164c0dc
#
_cell.length_a   1.000
_cell.length_b   1.000
_cell.length_c   1.000
_cell.angle_alpha   90.00
_cell.angle_beta   90.00
_cell.angle_gamma   90.00
#
_symmetry.space_group_name_H-M   'P 1'
#
loop_
_entity.id
_entity.type
_entity.pdbx_description
1 polymer ?
#
loop_
_entity_poly.entity_id
_entity_poly.type
_entity_poly.pdbx_seq_one_letter_code
_entity_poly.pdbx_strand_id
1 'polypeptide(L)'
;MIPACIKSNTHYIDITGEISVYDYAYSKHNEAVSSNIVLCPGVGSDVIPTDCLAVFLKDKCPDATHLSMAWATIGSKPSKGTAKTAVEGINHGGKVRKNGEIISVPIAYKERLIDFGFAELNTMTIPWGDIFTAYHSTN
;
A
#
# COMPACT_ATOMS: atom_id res chain seq x y z
N MET A 1 -17.79 -0.24 5.99
CA MET A 1 -17.56 -1.32 7.01
C MET A 1 -16.93 -0.76 8.29
N ILE A 2 -15.81 -0.03 8.22
CA ILE A 2 -15.10 0.54 9.38
C ILE A 2 -16.03 1.25 10.40
N PRO A 3 -16.97 2.17 9.99
CA PRO A 3 -17.87 2.81 10.96
C PRO A 3 -18.80 1.83 11.71
N ALA A 4 -19.18 0.74 11.04
CA ALA A 4 -19.99 -0.30 11.69
C ALA A 4 -19.17 -1.07 12.75
N CYS A 5 -17.90 -1.37 12.46
CA CYS A 5 -16.99 -2.02 13.39
C CYS A 5 -16.74 -1.15 14.64
N ILE A 6 -16.52 0.16 14.44
CA ILE A 6 -16.38 1.11 15.55
C ILE A 6 -17.66 1.12 16.40
N LYS A 7 -18.82 1.21 15.78
CA LYS A 7 -20.12 1.26 16.48
C LYS A 7 -20.45 -0.02 17.24
N SER A 8 -19.97 -1.16 16.76
CA SER A 8 -20.19 -2.48 17.40
C SER A 8 -19.03 -2.95 18.27
N ASN A 9 -18.03 -2.13 18.51
CA ASN A 9 -16.79 -2.48 19.23
C ASN A 9 -16.14 -3.77 18.68
N THR A 10 -16.08 -3.88 17.35
CA THR A 10 -15.54 -5.06 16.66
C THR A 10 -14.25 -4.68 15.93
N HIS A 11 -13.20 -5.49 16.06
CA HIS A 11 -11.96 -5.29 15.30
C HIS A 11 -12.22 -5.40 13.80
N TYR A 12 -11.45 -4.65 13.01
CA TYR A 12 -11.53 -4.66 11.56
C TYR A 12 -10.18 -5.07 10.96
N ILE A 13 -10.22 -6.06 10.08
CA ILE A 13 -9.11 -6.45 9.21
C ILE A 13 -9.64 -6.70 7.80
N ASP A 14 -8.83 -6.40 6.79
CA ASP A 14 -9.12 -6.72 5.39
C ASP A 14 -7.83 -6.99 4.60
N ILE A 15 -7.94 -7.23 3.31
CA ILE A 15 -6.81 -7.50 2.39
C ILE A 15 -6.72 -6.43 1.30
N THR A 16 -7.16 -5.21 1.56
CA THR A 16 -7.12 -4.13 0.57
C THR A 16 -5.70 -3.70 0.22
N GLY A 17 -5.49 -3.27 -1.03
CA GLY A 17 -4.30 -2.52 -1.46
C GLY A 17 -4.62 -1.05 -1.76
N GLU A 18 -5.82 -0.56 -1.45
CA GLU A 18 -6.33 0.76 -1.85
C GLU A 18 -5.94 1.85 -0.86
N ILE A 19 -5.19 2.86 -1.31
CA ILE A 19 -4.70 3.99 -0.51
C ILE A 19 -5.83 4.68 0.27
N SER A 20 -7.01 4.84 -0.34
CA SER A 20 -8.16 5.50 0.29
C SER A 20 -8.69 4.76 1.52
N VAL A 21 -8.57 3.44 1.55
CA VAL A 21 -9.00 2.64 2.71
C VAL A 21 -8.04 2.82 3.87
N TYR A 22 -6.73 2.86 3.60
CA TYR A 22 -5.72 3.15 4.63
C TYR A 22 -5.89 4.55 5.20
N ASP A 23 -6.02 5.56 4.35
CA ASP A 23 -6.22 6.95 4.75
C ASP A 23 -7.48 7.09 5.61
N TYR A 24 -8.58 6.48 5.19
CA TYR A 24 -9.81 6.47 5.96
C TYR A 24 -9.67 5.75 7.31
N ALA A 25 -9.06 4.57 7.34
CA ALA A 25 -8.83 3.83 8.58
C ALA A 25 -7.95 4.64 9.55
N TYR A 26 -6.90 5.27 9.04
CA TYR A 26 -6.00 6.12 9.82
C TYR A 26 -6.73 7.35 10.38
N SER A 27 -7.62 7.99 9.60
CA SER A 27 -8.44 9.10 10.06
C SER A 27 -9.38 8.74 11.23
N LYS A 28 -9.67 7.45 11.41
CA LYS A 28 -10.52 6.90 12.47
C LYS A 28 -9.75 6.41 13.71
N HIS A 29 -8.44 6.71 13.79
CA HIS A 29 -7.58 6.26 14.88
C HIS A 29 -8.14 6.57 16.28
N ASN A 30 -8.52 7.82 16.53
CA ASN A 30 -9.01 8.23 17.85
C ASN A 30 -10.34 7.55 18.22
N GLU A 31 -11.24 7.36 17.23
CA GLU A 31 -12.48 6.64 17.43
C GLU A 31 -12.22 5.16 17.74
N ALA A 32 -11.25 4.53 17.06
CA ALA A 32 -10.86 3.16 17.32
C ALA A 32 -10.25 2.98 18.71
N VAL A 33 -9.36 3.88 19.12
CA VAL A 33 -8.77 3.87 20.49
C VAL A 33 -9.86 4.01 21.54
N SER A 34 -10.79 4.96 21.37
CA SER A 34 -11.91 5.18 22.30
C SER A 34 -12.84 3.97 22.41
N SER A 35 -12.99 3.20 21.35
CA SER A 35 -13.79 1.97 21.28
C SER A 35 -13.00 0.71 21.65
N ASN A 36 -11.72 0.83 22.00
CA ASN A 36 -10.81 -0.26 22.30
C ASN A 36 -10.78 -1.35 21.21
N ILE A 37 -10.71 -0.92 19.94
CA ILE A 37 -10.65 -1.81 18.78
C ILE A 37 -9.41 -1.54 17.93
N VAL A 38 -9.05 -2.51 17.11
CA VAL A 38 -8.00 -2.42 16.09
C VAL A 38 -8.64 -2.24 14.72
N LEU A 39 -8.17 -1.27 13.95
CA LEU A 39 -8.45 -1.10 12.53
C LEU A 39 -7.15 -1.39 11.76
N CYS A 40 -7.07 -2.54 11.09
CA CYS A 40 -5.87 -2.98 10.38
C CYS A 40 -6.21 -3.41 8.95
N PRO A 41 -6.35 -2.47 8.02
CA PRO A 41 -6.52 -2.81 6.61
C PRO A 41 -5.23 -3.39 6.02
N GLY A 42 -5.37 -4.17 4.94
CA GLY A 42 -4.26 -4.67 4.15
C GLY A 42 -3.43 -5.77 4.80
N VAL A 43 -4.05 -6.65 5.61
CA VAL A 43 -3.34 -7.78 6.22
C VAL A 43 -3.07 -8.94 5.24
N GLY A 44 -3.12 -8.67 3.95
CA GLY A 44 -2.82 -9.62 2.88
C GLY A 44 -1.34 -9.61 2.46
N SER A 45 -1.05 -10.36 1.41
CA SER A 45 0.30 -10.46 0.84
C SER A 45 0.75 -9.20 0.10
N ASP A 46 -0.15 -8.28 -0.17
CA ASP A 46 0.12 -7.13 -1.04
C ASP A 46 0.87 -6.00 -0.32
N VAL A 47 0.70 -5.86 1.00
CA VAL A 47 1.29 -4.76 1.78
C VAL A 47 2.19 -5.26 2.92
N ILE A 48 1.81 -6.32 3.65
CA ILE A 48 2.58 -6.76 4.81
C ILE A 48 4.04 -7.06 4.48
N PRO A 49 4.39 -7.87 3.45
CA PRO A 49 5.78 -8.20 3.17
C PRO A 49 6.60 -6.98 2.75
N THR A 50 6.02 -6.12 1.93
CA THR A 50 6.69 -4.91 1.41
C THR A 50 6.89 -3.87 2.49
N ASP A 51 5.91 -3.65 3.36
CA ASP A 51 6.00 -2.72 4.48
C ASP A 51 7.02 -3.19 5.54
N CYS A 52 7.01 -4.50 5.88
CA CYS A 52 8.03 -5.08 6.76
C CYS A 52 9.44 -4.95 6.17
N LEU A 53 9.59 -5.15 4.85
CA LEU A 53 10.86 -4.93 4.17
C LEU A 53 11.29 -3.46 4.20
N ALA A 54 10.37 -2.53 4.03
CA ALA A 54 10.63 -1.10 4.12
C ALA A 54 11.17 -0.72 5.51
N VAL A 55 10.55 -1.20 6.58
CA VAL A 55 11.00 -1.00 7.97
C VAL A 55 12.39 -1.61 8.18
N PHE A 56 12.61 -2.85 7.72
CA PHE A 56 13.92 -3.49 7.80
C PHE A 56 15.01 -2.69 7.08
N LEU A 57 14.72 -2.17 5.89
CA LEU A 57 15.66 -1.34 5.13
C LEU A 57 15.92 -0.01 5.83
N LYS A 58 14.91 0.63 6.41
CA LYS A 58 15.07 1.86 7.19
C LYS A 58 15.99 1.66 8.40
N ASP A 59 15.87 0.53 9.09
CA ASP A 59 16.79 0.17 10.19
C ASP A 59 18.24 0.04 9.72
N LYS A 60 18.48 -0.50 8.51
CA LYS A 60 19.83 -0.64 7.93
C LYS A 60 20.36 0.64 7.28
N CYS A 61 19.47 1.51 6.83
CA CYS A 61 19.78 2.74 6.13
C CYS A 61 18.99 3.92 6.77
N PRO A 62 19.31 4.32 8.01
CA PRO A 62 18.52 5.32 8.75
C PRO A 62 18.49 6.69 8.06
N ASP A 63 19.52 7.04 7.30
CA ASP A 63 19.64 8.31 6.59
C ASP A 63 18.94 8.29 5.20
N ALA A 64 18.34 7.18 4.81
CA ALA A 64 17.63 7.08 3.53
C ALA A 64 16.41 8.02 3.51
N THR A 65 16.33 8.84 2.47
CA THR A 65 15.24 9.80 2.24
C THR A 65 14.30 9.40 1.11
N HIS A 66 14.64 8.35 0.38
CA HIS A 66 13.86 7.87 -0.75
C HIS A 66 13.69 6.36 -0.66
N LEU A 67 12.47 5.89 -0.87
CA LEU A 67 12.12 4.48 -0.94
C LEU A 67 11.52 4.16 -2.31
N SER A 68 12.03 3.09 -2.95
CA SER A 68 11.41 2.48 -4.12
C SER A 68 11.26 1.01 -3.86
N MET A 69 10.05 0.52 -3.93
CA MET A 69 9.73 -0.90 -3.78
C MET A 69 9.23 -1.44 -5.11
N ALA A 70 9.53 -2.69 -5.37
CA ALA A 70 9.03 -3.40 -6.54
C ALA A 70 8.69 -4.84 -6.16
N TRP A 71 7.70 -5.39 -6.84
CA TRP A 71 7.33 -6.78 -6.73
C TRP A 71 7.03 -7.37 -8.11
N ALA A 72 7.22 -8.65 -8.24
CA ALA A 72 6.88 -9.40 -9.45
C ALA A 72 6.19 -10.71 -9.07
N THR A 73 5.27 -11.16 -9.89
CA THR A 73 4.61 -12.46 -9.74
C THR A 73 5.09 -13.42 -10.80
N ILE A 74 5.43 -14.63 -10.36
CA ILE A 74 5.87 -15.70 -11.26
C ILE A 74 4.76 -16.76 -11.34
N GLY A 75 4.35 -17.10 -12.55
CA GLY A 75 3.44 -18.24 -12.80
C GLY A 75 2.02 -18.05 -12.28
N SER A 76 1.63 -16.87 -11.82
CA SER A 76 0.29 -16.57 -11.38
C SER A 76 -0.41 -15.54 -12.28
N LYS A 77 -1.74 -15.59 -12.27
CA LYS A 77 -2.58 -14.59 -12.93
C LYS A 77 -3.35 -13.79 -11.89
N PRO A 78 -3.63 -12.50 -12.12
CA PRO A 78 -4.45 -11.73 -11.21
C PRO A 78 -5.83 -12.39 -11.05
N SER A 79 -6.35 -12.35 -9.83
CA SER A 79 -7.72 -12.80 -9.57
C SER A 79 -8.74 -11.93 -10.33
N LYS A 80 -9.96 -12.43 -10.49
CA LYS A 80 -11.04 -11.63 -11.11
C LYS A 80 -11.28 -10.33 -10.33
N GLY A 81 -11.18 -10.35 -9.01
CA GLY A 81 -11.27 -9.16 -8.15
C GLY A 81 -10.15 -8.17 -8.42
N THR A 82 -8.90 -8.63 -8.43
CA THR A 82 -7.73 -7.80 -8.73
C THR A 82 -7.82 -7.18 -10.14
N ALA A 83 -8.23 -7.95 -11.13
CA ALA A 83 -8.40 -7.44 -12.49
C ALA A 83 -9.51 -6.37 -12.57
N LYS A 84 -10.62 -6.58 -11.86
CA LYS A 84 -11.70 -5.58 -11.77
C LYS A 84 -11.22 -4.29 -11.12
N THR A 85 -10.60 -4.37 -9.97
CA THR A 85 -10.06 -3.19 -9.25
C THR A 85 -9.03 -2.44 -10.11
N ALA A 86 -8.17 -3.17 -10.83
CA ALA A 86 -7.21 -2.54 -11.74
C ALA A 86 -7.90 -1.74 -12.86
N VAL A 87 -8.96 -2.30 -13.48
CA VAL A 87 -9.74 -1.60 -14.52
C VAL A 87 -10.47 -0.39 -13.95
N GLU A 88 -11.09 -0.51 -12.79
CA GLU A 88 -11.79 0.60 -12.10
C GLU A 88 -10.80 1.71 -11.71
N GLY A 89 -9.57 1.33 -11.33
CA GLY A 89 -8.49 2.26 -10.94
C GLY A 89 -7.92 3.08 -12.10
N ILE A 90 -8.07 2.64 -13.35
CA ILE A 90 -7.49 3.34 -14.53
C ILE A 90 -7.89 4.82 -14.57
N ASN A 91 -9.13 5.13 -14.27
CA ASN A 91 -9.63 6.51 -14.32
C ASN A 91 -9.11 7.42 -13.19
N HIS A 92 -8.50 6.85 -12.16
CA HIS A 92 -7.96 7.62 -11.01
C HIS A 92 -6.48 8.00 -11.18
N GLY A 93 -5.84 7.57 -12.28
CA GLY A 93 -4.42 7.82 -12.56
C GLY A 93 -3.49 7.07 -11.59
N GLY A 94 -2.22 7.42 -11.67
CA GLY A 94 -1.20 6.94 -10.73
C GLY A 94 -1.11 7.82 -9.48
N LYS A 95 -0.46 7.30 -8.44
CA LYS A 95 -0.12 8.02 -7.22
C LYS A 95 1.33 7.76 -6.88
N VAL A 96 1.99 8.80 -6.35
CA VAL A 96 3.33 8.68 -5.76
C VAL A 96 3.40 9.57 -4.52
N ARG A 97 4.32 9.29 -3.60
CA ARG A 97 4.61 10.21 -2.50
C ARG A 97 5.79 11.11 -2.88
N LYS A 98 5.64 12.41 -2.68
CA LYS A 98 6.69 13.40 -2.89
C LYS A 98 6.63 14.44 -1.78
N ASN A 99 7.76 14.69 -1.12
CA ASN A 99 7.87 15.62 0.01
C ASN A 99 6.83 15.38 1.11
N GLY A 100 6.58 14.10 1.43
CA GLY A 100 5.61 13.71 2.47
C GLY A 100 4.15 13.67 2.00
N GLU A 101 3.81 14.13 0.81
CA GLU A 101 2.44 14.19 0.29
C GLU A 101 2.18 13.18 -0.83
N ILE A 102 0.99 12.60 -0.86
CA ILE A 102 0.55 11.74 -1.96
C ILE A 102 -0.02 12.62 -3.08
N ILE A 103 0.68 12.62 -4.21
CA ILE A 103 0.28 13.40 -5.40
C ILE A 103 -0.21 12.49 -6.53
N SER A 104 -1.12 13.05 -7.35
CA SER A 104 -1.58 12.38 -8.58
C SER A 104 -0.57 12.55 -9.70
N VAL A 105 -0.33 11.47 -10.43
CA VAL A 105 0.55 11.40 -11.59
C VAL A 105 -0.13 10.57 -12.68
N PRO A 106 0.35 10.63 -13.94
CA PRO A 106 -0.12 9.71 -14.98
C PRO A 106 0.05 8.23 -14.57
N ILE A 107 -0.76 7.36 -15.15
CA ILE A 107 -0.55 5.90 -15.04
C ILE A 107 0.82 5.57 -15.64
N ALA A 108 1.49 4.57 -15.06
CA ALA A 108 2.85 4.18 -15.44
C ALA A 108 3.84 5.38 -15.42
N TYR A 109 3.72 6.25 -14.43
CA TYR A 109 4.49 7.49 -14.29
C TYR A 109 5.99 7.32 -14.46
N LYS A 110 6.53 6.21 -14.00
CA LYS A 110 7.92 5.80 -14.22
C LYS A 110 7.98 4.33 -14.57
N GLU A 111 8.84 4.01 -15.52
CA GLU A 111 9.26 2.66 -15.83
C GLU A 111 10.69 2.44 -15.35
N ARG A 112 11.00 1.22 -14.94
CA ARG A 112 12.33 0.84 -14.49
C ARG A 112 12.58 -0.64 -14.79
N LEU A 113 13.73 -0.94 -15.38
CA LEU A 113 14.24 -2.30 -15.43
C LEU A 113 14.80 -2.67 -14.07
N ILE A 114 14.34 -3.77 -13.50
CA ILE A 114 14.76 -4.26 -12.18
C ILE A 114 15.16 -5.72 -12.30
N ASP A 115 16.36 -6.02 -11.81
CA ASP A 115 16.81 -7.38 -11.61
C ASP A 115 16.21 -7.96 -10.32
N PHE A 116 15.35 -8.97 -10.48
CA PHE A 116 14.74 -9.69 -9.37
C PHE A 116 15.56 -10.94 -8.96
N GLY A 117 16.77 -11.08 -9.49
CA GLY A 117 17.64 -12.23 -9.23
C GLY A 117 17.32 -13.47 -10.06
N PHE A 118 16.10 -13.64 -10.51
CA PHE A 118 15.68 -14.70 -11.44
C PHE A 118 15.49 -14.20 -12.89
N ALA A 119 15.22 -12.91 -13.06
CA ALA A 119 15.11 -12.25 -14.35
C ALA A 119 15.13 -10.72 -14.19
N GLU A 120 15.62 -10.03 -15.21
CA GLU A 120 15.40 -8.60 -15.36
C GLU A 120 14.00 -8.36 -15.95
N LEU A 121 13.16 -7.59 -15.25
CA LEU A 121 11.80 -7.28 -15.68
C LEU A 121 11.61 -5.77 -15.80
N ASN A 122 10.95 -5.35 -16.86
CA ASN A 122 10.49 -3.97 -16.97
C ASN A 122 9.28 -3.78 -16.06
N THR A 123 9.38 -2.84 -15.13
CA THR A 123 8.36 -2.53 -14.13
C THR A 123 7.81 -1.13 -14.36
N MET A 124 6.58 -0.89 -13.92
CA MET A 124 5.96 0.43 -13.97
C MET A 124 5.37 0.82 -12.62
N THR A 125 5.31 2.13 -12.37
CA THR A 125 4.68 2.66 -11.15
C THR A 125 3.19 2.34 -11.11
N ILE A 126 2.73 1.83 -9.98
CA ILE A 126 1.32 1.57 -9.70
C ILE A 126 0.88 2.29 -8.41
N PRO A 127 -0.39 2.73 -8.29
CA PRO A 127 -0.92 3.32 -7.06
C PRO A 127 -1.31 2.21 -6.07
N TRP A 128 -0.41 1.88 -5.16
CA TRP A 128 -0.59 0.79 -4.19
C TRP A 128 -0.56 1.27 -2.75
N GLY A 129 -1.09 0.46 -1.83
CA GLY A 129 -1.21 0.80 -0.41
C GLY A 129 0.11 1.17 0.27
N ASP A 130 1.22 0.59 -0.16
CA ASP A 130 2.57 0.90 0.34
C ASP A 130 2.95 2.38 0.25
N ILE A 131 2.39 3.13 -0.71
CA ILE A 131 2.60 4.57 -0.81
C ILE A 131 2.09 5.29 0.45
N PHE A 132 1.06 4.72 1.09
CA PHE A 132 0.53 5.22 2.36
C PHE A 132 1.29 4.61 3.54
N THR A 133 1.33 3.29 3.64
CA THR A 133 1.79 2.58 4.83
C THR A 133 3.27 2.76 5.10
N ALA A 134 4.14 2.60 4.09
CA ALA A 134 5.58 2.70 4.26
C ALA A 134 6.03 4.07 4.79
N TYR A 135 5.33 5.15 4.46
CA TYR A 135 5.61 6.48 5.02
C TYR A 135 5.39 6.52 6.54
N HIS A 136 4.31 5.89 7.03
CA HIS A 136 4.00 5.85 8.45
C HIS A 136 4.86 4.86 9.23
N SER A 137 5.30 3.79 8.57
CA SER A 137 6.09 2.72 9.18
C SER A 137 7.59 3.05 9.26
N THR A 138 8.10 3.95 8.39
CA THR A 138 9.53 4.25 8.28
C THR A 138 9.93 5.63 8.79
N ASN A 139 9.00 6.45 9.25
CA ASN A 139 9.27 7.77 9.84
C ASN A 139 9.54 7.70 11.34
#